data_8cb53650ec1854d038e379a62fa2db31
#
_entry.id   8cb53650ec1854d038e379a62fa2db31
#
_cell.length_a   1.000
_cell.length_b   1.000
_cell.length_c   1.000
_cell.angle_alpha   90.00
_cell.angle_beta   90.00
_cell.angle_gamma   90.00
#
_symmetry.space_group_name_H-M   'P 1'
#
loop_
_entity.id
_entity.type
_entity.pdbx_description
1 polymer ?
#
loop_
_entity_poly.entity_id
_entity_poly.type
_entity_poly.pdbx_seq_one_letter_code
_entity_poly.pdbx_strand_id
1 'polypeptide(L)'
;RLCAGSAGYLIDFDSVSALWASVPKLPILKALIDALPLTSYCTIIPPALLTGGSAAARVGIVAPAEFMHVIHADFSQMRLSAGPQTVRTIFELRPPEESSLQPIVDLNREFLQAHHLTPVCEGYTRQYAWFVDDDGQMRHYSELIIPVMAP
;
A
#
# COMPACT_ATOMS: atom_id res chain seq x y z
N ARG A 1 -14.48 -1.91 -2.01
CA ARG A 1 -15.48 -2.57 -1.14
C ARG A 1 -15.02 -2.51 0.31
N LEU A 2 -15.95 -2.52 1.25
CA LEU A 2 -15.67 -2.64 2.68
C LEU A 2 -15.43 -4.12 3.04
N CYS A 3 -14.37 -4.39 3.80
CA CYS A 3 -13.94 -5.73 4.22
C CYS A 3 -13.62 -5.76 5.71
N ALA A 4 -13.47 -6.96 6.27
CA ALA A 4 -12.88 -7.13 7.59
C ALA A 4 -11.50 -6.47 7.67
N GLY A 5 -11.08 -6.09 8.86
CA GLY A 5 -9.80 -5.46 9.09
C GLY A 5 -8.63 -6.31 8.61
N SER A 6 -7.61 -5.66 8.13
CA SER A 6 -6.30 -6.26 7.83
C SER A 6 -5.21 -5.32 8.36
N ALA A 7 -4.03 -5.87 8.56
CA ALA A 7 -2.90 -5.10 9.05
C ALA A 7 -1.68 -5.30 8.15
N GLY A 8 -0.90 -4.24 7.99
CA GLY A 8 0.38 -4.26 7.29
C GLY A 8 1.41 -3.44 8.05
N TYR A 9 2.64 -3.94 8.07
CA TYR A 9 3.79 -3.20 8.57
C TYR A 9 4.42 -2.43 7.43
N LEU A 10 4.63 -1.13 7.61
CA LEU A 10 5.09 -0.20 6.59
C LEU A 10 6.46 0.37 6.97
N ILE A 11 7.35 0.43 5.98
CA ILE A 11 8.55 1.26 6.01
C ILE A 11 8.54 2.11 4.74
N ASP A 12 8.83 3.41 4.86
CA ASP A 12 8.66 4.36 3.77
C ASP A 12 9.84 5.30 3.58
N PHE A 13 9.91 5.83 2.36
CA PHE A 13 10.97 6.72 1.89
C PHE A 13 10.36 7.81 0.99
N ASP A 14 11.05 8.93 0.88
CA ASP A 14 10.59 10.06 0.06
C ASP A 14 10.61 9.76 -1.44
N SER A 15 11.45 8.80 -1.87
CA SER A 15 11.57 8.40 -3.26
C SER A 15 12.07 6.96 -3.41
N VAL A 16 11.89 6.39 -4.59
CA VAL A 16 12.47 5.08 -4.95
C VAL A 16 14.00 5.10 -4.83
N SER A 17 14.63 6.20 -5.24
CA SER A 17 16.09 6.35 -5.11
C SER A 17 16.54 6.35 -3.64
N ALA A 18 15.79 7.01 -2.76
CA ALA A 18 16.07 7.03 -1.32
C ALA A 18 15.92 5.62 -0.69
N LEU A 19 14.90 4.86 -1.11
CA LEU A 19 14.73 3.47 -0.71
C LEU A 19 15.95 2.64 -1.08
N TRP A 20 16.37 2.65 -2.34
CA TRP A 20 17.52 1.86 -2.80
C TRP A 20 18.83 2.29 -2.17
N ALA A 21 19.05 3.59 -1.95
CA ALA A 21 20.22 4.10 -1.23
C ALA A 21 20.26 3.67 0.25
N SER A 22 19.12 3.28 0.82
CA SER A 22 19.01 2.84 2.21
C SER A 22 19.22 1.33 2.39
N VAL A 23 19.10 0.53 1.32
CA VAL A 23 19.24 -0.94 1.38
C VAL A 23 20.55 -1.39 2.05
N PRO A 24 21.75 -0.85 1.70
CA PRO A 24 22.99 -1.27 2.36
C PRO A 24 23.13 -0.79 3.80
N LYS A 25 22.29 0.16 4.24
CA LYS A 25 22.38 0.79 5.56
C LYS A 25 21.38 0.24 6.57
N LEU A 26 20.29 -0.33 6.08
CA LEU A 26 19.18 -0.83 6.89
C LEU A 26 18.98 -2.34 6.64
N PRO A 27 19.47 -3.21 7.53
CA PRO A 27 19.35 -4.66 7.37
C PRO A 27 17.91 -5.16 7.17
N ILE A 28 16.93 -4.47 7.76
CA ILE A 28 15.52 -4.80 7.58
C ILE A 28 15.09 -4.73 6.11
N LEU A 29 15.59 -3.75 5.33
CA LEU A 29 15.23 -3.62 3.92
C LEU A 29 15.67 -4.84 3.12
N LYS A 30 16.88 -5.34 3.39
CA LYS A 30 17.36 -6.56 2.74
C LYS A 30 16.44 -7.75 3.07
N ALA A 31 16.10 -7.94 4.35
CA ALA A 31 15.20 -9.02 4.77
C ALA A 31 13.82 -8.93 4.12
N LEU A 32 13.27 -7.73 3.98
CA LEU A 32 11.97 -7.52 3.32
C LEU A 32 12.05 -7.79 1.81
N ILE A 33 13.13 -7.37 1.15
CA ILE A 33 13.33 -7.61 -0.28
C ILE A 33 13.56 -9.11 -0.54
N ASP A 34 14.35 -9.79 0.29
CA ASP A 34 14.58 -11.23 0.20
C ASP A 34 13.27 -12.03 0.44
N ALA A 35 12.30 -11.44 1.12
CA ALA A 35 10.99 -12.07 1.40
C ALA A 35 9.92 -11.82 0.32
N LEU A 36 10.25 -11.18 -0.81
CA LEU A 36 9.33 -11.09 -1.94
C LEU A 36 9.00 -12.51 -2.47
N PRO A 37 7.74 -12.83 -2.79
CA PRO A 37 6.57 -11.95 -2.90
C PRO A 37 5.70 -11.84 -1.63
N LEU A 38 6.11 -12.34 -0.47
CA LEU A 38 5.36 -12.21 0.78
C LEU A 38 5.28 -10.74 1.25
N THR A 39 6.25 -9.93 0.89
CA THR A 39 6.22 -8.48 0.99
C THR A 39 5.89 -7.85 -0.36
N SER A 40 5.62 -6.56 -0.40
CA SER A 40 5.39 -5.82 -1.65
C SER A 40 6.00 -4.44 -1.58
N TYR A 41 6.53 -3.97 -2.70
CA TYR A 41 6.69 -2.53 -2.89
C TYR A 41 5.32 -1.87 -2.86
N CYS A 42 5.23 -0.71 -2.24
CA CYS A 42 3.96 -0.03 -2.05
C CYS A 42 4.08 1.49 -2.24
N THR A 43 2.93 2.11 -2.52
CA THR A 43 2.73 3.53 -2.32
C THR A 43 1.93 3.71 -1.05
N ILE A 44 2.37 4.60 -0.17
CA ILE A 44 1.74 4.90 1.10
C ILE A 44 0.94 6.18 0.95
N ILE A 45 -0.34 6.11 1.27
CA ILE A 45 -1.31 7.19 1.11
C ILE A 45 -1.64 7.77 2.48
N PRO A 46 -1.18 8.99 2.80
CA PRO A 46 -1.53 9.65 4.05
C PRO A 46 -3.04 9.88 4.18
N PRO A 47 -3.63 9.78 5.40
CA PRO A 47 -5.04 10.07 5.63
C PRO A 47 -5.50 11.42 5.10
N ALA A 48 -4.64 12.44 5.14
CA ALA A 48 -4.93 13.78 4.62
C ALA A 48 -5.33 13.75 3.14
N LEU A 49 -4.69 12.93 2.30
CA LEU A 49 -5.08 12.79 0.88
C LEU A 49 -6.47 12.17 0.72
N LEU A 50 -6.84 11.26 1.61
CA LEU A 50 -8.11 10.55 1.59
C LEU A 50 -9.27 11.41 2.13
N THR A 51 -8.96 12.48 2.86
CA THR A 51 -9.95 13.42 3.43
C THR A 51 -9.99 14.78 2.73
N GLY A 52 -9.28 14.93 1.61
CA GLY A 52 -9.28 16.16 0.82
C GLY A 52 -8.23 17.20 1.23
N GLY A 53 -7.33 16.84 2.13
CA GLY A 53 -6.19 17.67 2.50
C GLY A 53 -5.01 17.57 1.53
N SER A 54 -3.95 18.30 1.81
CA SER A 54 -2.71 18.30 1.04
C SER A 54 -1.65 17.46 1.76
N ALA A 55 -1.15 16.42 1.09
CA ALA A 55 -0.02 15.62 1.54
C ALA A 55 0.60 14.92 0.33
N ALA A 56 1.84 14.50 0.43
CA ALA A 56 2.49 13.70 -0.60
C ALA A 56 2.37 12.21 -0.28
N ALA A 57 2.05 11.41 -1.29
CA ALA A 57 2.22 9.96 -1.20
C ALA A 57 3.71 9.62 -1.12
N ARG A 58 4.04 8.53 -0.44
CA ARG A 58 5.42 8.06 -0.24
C ARG A 58 5.58 6.65 -0.81
N VAL A 59 6.80 6.28 -1.12
CA VAL A 59 7.11 4.92 -1.57
C VAL A 59 7.64 4.08 -0.41
N GLY A 60 7.41 2.77 -0.46
CA GLY A 60 7.87 1.93 0.63
C GLY A 60 7.76 0.45 0.34
N ILE A 61 7.86 -0.32 1.41
CA ILE A 61 7.62 -1.76 1.42
C ILE A 61 6.58 -2.05 2.49
N VAL A 62 5.61 -2.87 2.15
CA VAL A 62 4.62 -3.41 3.07
C VAL A 62 4.88 -4.89 3.32
N ALA A 63 4.85 -5.27 4.60
CA ALA A 63 4.80 -6.66 5.04
C ALA A 63 3.42 -6.93 5.66
N PRO A 64 2.53 -7.72 5.02
CA PRO A 64 1.25 -8.07 5.61
C PRO A 64 1.46 -8.82 6.94
N ALA A 65 0.69 -8.46 7.95
CA ALA A 65 0.86 -9.02 9.31
C ALA A 65 0.68 -10.54 9.37
N GLU A 66 -0.09 -11.10 8.45
CA GLU A 66 -0.28 -12.54 8.30
C GLU A 66 0.99 -13.32 7.97
N PHE A 67 2.01 -12.66 7.40
CA PHE A 67 3.27 -13.29 7.02
C PHE A 67 4.42 -13.03 8.00
N MET A 68 4.19 -12.28 9.08
CA MET A 68 5.24 -11.97 10.06
C MET A 68 5.96 -13.20 10.63
N HIS A 69 5.24 -14.31 10.77
CA HIS A 69 5.80 -15.54 11.33
C HIS A 69 6.79 -16.26 10.40
N VAL A 70 6.81 -15.90 9.12
CA VAL A 70 7.73 -16.45 8.12
C VAL A 70 8.78 -15.46 7.65
N ILE A 71 8.59 -14.17 7.92
CA ILE A 71 9.55 -13.12 7.56
C ILE A 71 10.47 -12.87 8.76
N HIS A 72 11.72 -13.26 8.64
CA HIS A 72 12.73 -13.07 9.71
C HIS A 72 13.31 -11.65 9.65
N ALA A 73 12.55 -10.67 10.20
CA ALA A 73 12.96 -9.27 10.24
C ALA A 73 12.61 -8.63 11.59
N ASP A 74 13.32 -7.57 11.95
CA ASP A 74 12.99 -6.74 13.11
C ASP A 74 11.92 -5.72 12.72
N PHE A 75 10.67 -6.04 12.99
CA PHE A 75 9.51 -5.19 12.67
C PHE A 75 9.40 -3.93 13.56
N SER A 76 10.24 -3.79 14.58
CA SER A 76 10.23 -2.60 15.46
C SER A 76 10.53 -1.28 14.73
N GLN A 77 11.18 -1.37 13.56
CA GLN A 77 11.49 -0.22 12.69
C GLN A 77 10.38 0.12 11.71
N MET A 78 9.30 -0.65 11.70
CA MET A 78 8.17 -0.47 10.80
C MET A 78 6.97 0.11 11.55
N ARG A 79 6.13 0.85 10.82
CA ARG A 79 4.85 1.33 11.35
C ARG A 79 3.73 0.34 11.04
N LEU A 80 2.86 0.12 12.00
CA LEU A 80 1.66 -0.68 11.80
C LEU A 80 0.55 0.18 11.17
N SER A 81 0.04 -0.27 10.04
CA SER A 81 -1.19 0.23 9.44
C SER A 81 -2.28 -0.83 9.65
N ALA A 82 -3.26 -0.53 10.49
CA ALA A 82 -4.33 -1.44 10.85
C ALA A 82 -5.61 -0.69 11.21
N GLY A 83 -6.75 -1.34 11.05
CA GLY A 83 -8.05 -0.81 11.46
C GLY A 83 -9.08 -1.94 11.66
N PRO A 84 -10.21 -1.65 12.30
CA PRO A 84 -11.28 -2.63 12.53
C PRO A 84 -11.90 -3.10 11.21
N GLN A 85 -11.88 -2.24 10.20
CA GLN A 85 -12.33 -2.53 8.85
C GLN A 85 -11.34 -1.96 7.83
N THR A 86 -11.43 -2.42 6.59
CA THR A 86 -10.64 -1.89 5.48
C THR A 86 -11.52 -1.62 4.26
N VAL A 87 -11.26 -0.51 3.60
CA VAL A 87 -11.74 -0.30 2.22
C VAL A 87 -10.67 -0.84 1.28
N ARG A 88 -11.06 -1.69 0.35
CA ARG A 88 -10.17 -2.30 -0.64
C ARG A 88 -10.62 -1.98 -2.04
N THR A 89 -9.70 -1.48 -2.85
CA THR A 89 -9.92 -1.14 -4.25
C THR A 89 -8.86 -1.79 -5.11
N ILE A 90 -9.27 -2.68 -6.01
CA ILE A 90 -8.38 -3.30 -6.99
C ILE A 90 -8.41 -2.44 -8.24
N PHE A 91 -7.26 -2.13 -8.79
CA PHE A 91 -7.09 -1.32 -9.98
C PHE A 91 -5.93 -1.82 -10.84
N GLU A 92 -6.03 -1.58 -12.14
CA GLU A 92 -4.96 -1.89 -13.09
C GLU A 92 -3.90 -0.78 -13.05
N LEU A 93 -2.63 -1.19 -12.90
CA LEU A 93 -1.49 -0.31 -13.13
C LEU A 93 -1.15 -0.34 -14.61
N ARG A 94 -1.32 0.78 -15.28
CA ARG A 94 -0.92 0.96 -16.68
C ARG A 94 0.48 1.56 -16.77
N PRO A 95 1.14 1.48 -17.96
CA PRO A 95 2.49 2.04 -18.16
C PRO A 95 2.63 3.50 -17.74
N PRO A 96 3.88 4.00 -17.57
CA PRO A 96 4.23 5.15 -16.71
C PRO A 96 3.47 6.45 -16.96
N GLU A 97 2.96 6.67 -18.13
CA GLU A 97 2.21 7.88 -18.48
C GLU A 97 0.82 7.94 -17.84
N GLU A 98 0.29 6.78 -17.42
CA GLU A 98 -1.04 6.64 -16.80
C GLU A 98 -0.99 6.24 -15.33
N SER A 99 0.22 6.23 -14.74
CA SER A 99 0.45 5.70 -13.38
C SER A 99 0.08 6.66 -12.25
N SER A 100 -0.66 7.73 -12.52
CA SER A 100 -1.17 8.58 -11.45
C SER A 100 -2.17 7.80 -10.58
N LEU A 101 -1.89 7.71 -9.29
CA LEU A 101 -2.83 7.16 -8.31
C LEU A 101 -3.96 8.14 -7.97
N GLN A 102 -3.93 9.37 -8.48
CA GLN A 102 -4.90 10.40 -8.13
C GLN A 102 -6.35 9.98 -8.41
N PRO A 103 -6.69 9.38 -9.57
CA PRO A 103 -8.07 8.93 -9.82
C PRO A 103 -8.54 7.87 -8.82
N ILE A 104 -7.63 6.98 -8.39
CA ILE A 104 -7.95 5.94 -7.40
C ILE A 104 -8.12 6.54 -6.01
N VAL A 105 -7.30 7.53 -5.66
CA VAL A 105 -7.43 8.28 -4.39
C VAL A 105 -8.77 9.03 -4.36
N ASP A 106 -9.14 9.71 -5.45
CA ASP A 106 -10.38 10.48 -5.55
C ASP A 106 -11.61 9.57 -5.46
N LEU A 107 -11.61 8.44 -6.17
CA LEU A 107 -12.67 7.42 -6.09
C LEU A 107 -12.85 6.91 -4.65
N ASN A 108 -11.75 6.63 -3.97
CA ASN A 108 -11.81 6.15 -2.58
C ASN A 108 -12.26 7.26 -1.63
N ARG A 109 -11.87 8.51 -1.85
CA ARG A 109 -12.36 9.66 -1.08
C ARG A 109 -13.87 9.80 -1.16
N GLU A 110 -14.42 9.76 -2.38
CA GLU A 110 -15.87 9.78 -2.61
C GLU A 110 -16.58 8.62 -1.90
N PHE A 111 -16.03 7.41 -2.00
CA PHE A 111 -16.57 6.23 -1.31
C PHE A 111 -16.57 6.41 0.22
N LEU A 112 -15.46 6.88 0.80
CA LEU A 112 -15.35 7.13 2.24
C LEU A 112 -16.39 8.16 2.72
N GLN A 113 -16.56 9.25 1.97
CA GLN A 113 -17.55 10.29 2.27
C GLN A 113 -18.98 9.76 2.19
N ALA A 114 -19.32 9.04 1.10
CA ALA A 114 -20.66 8.49 0.90
C ALA A 114 -21.09 7.47 1.97
N HIS A 115 -20.11 6.78 2.56
CA HIS A 115 -20.35 5.76 3.58
C HIS A 115 -19.99 6.21 5.01
N HIS A 116 -19.67 7.49 5.21
CA HIS A 116 -19.29 8.07 6.51
C HIS A 116 -18.13 7.33 7.19
N LEU A 117 -17.17 6.83 6.40
CA LEU A 117 -16.00 6.10 6.89
C LEU A 117 -14.83 7.06 7.13
N THR A 118 -14.12 6.86 8.24
CA THR A 118 -12.95 7.66 8.59
C THR A 118 -11.67 6.82 8.46
N PRO A 119 -10.67 7.24 7.67
CA PRO A 119 -9.34 6.62 7.67
C PRO A 119 -8.71 6.74 9.06
N VAL A 120 -8.25 5.62 9.63
CA VAL A 120 -7.66 5.60 10.99
C VAL A 120 -6.13 5.69 10.97
N CYS A 121 -5.53 5.38 9.85
CA CYS A 121 -4.10 5.49 9.60
C CYS A 121 -3.82 5.53 8.09
N GLU A 122 -2.55 5.46 7.72
CA GLU A 122 -2.13 5.47 6.30
C GLU A 122 -2.72 4.29 5.53
N GLY A 123 -3.24 4.57 4.33
CA GLY A 123 -3.52 3.54 3.34
C GLY A 123 -2.24 3.13 2.62
N TYR A 124 -2.27 1.97 1.97
CA TYR A 124 -1.13 1.50 1.19
C TYR A 124 -1.59 0.65 0.01
N THR A 125 -0.79 0.69 -1.06
CA THR A 125 -0.97 -0.22 -2.18
C THR A 125 -0.17 -1.50 -1.95
N ARG A 126 -0.60 -2.60 -2.55
CA ARG A 126 0.21 -3.80 -2.70
C ARG A 126 -0.06 -4.43 -4.06
N GLN A 127 0.88 -5.19 -4.55
CA GLN A 127 0.65 -6.00 -5.75
C GLN A 127 -0.41 -7.06 -5.45
N TYR A 128 -1.43 -7.14 -6.32
CA TYR A 128 -2.53 -8.07 -6.18
C TYR A 128 -2.37 -9.27 -7.12
N ALA A 129 -2.19 -9.00 -8.42
CA ALA A 129 -2.02 -10.02 -9.43
C ALA A 129 -1.29 -9.46 -10.66
N TRP A 130 -0.73 -10.34 -11.43
CA TRP A 130 -0.24 -10.04 -12.78
C TRP A 130 -0.49 -11.24 -13.68
N PHE A 131 -0.76 -11.00 -14.95
CA PHE A 131 -0.91 -12.03 -15.97
C PHE A 131 -0.58 -11.45 -17.34
N VAL A 132 -0.40 -12.34 -18.30
CA VAL A 132 -0.26 -11.98 -19.71
C VAL A 132 -1.63 -12.18 -20.37
N ASP A 133 -2.16 -11.13 -21.00
CA ASP A 133 -3.44 -11.19 -21.71
C ASP A 133 -3.32 -11.92 -23.06
N ASP A 134 -4.45 -12.10 -23.74
CA ASP A 134 -4.50 -12.81 -25.03
C ASP A 134 -3.68 -12.13 -26.15
N ASP A 135 -3.40 -10.83 -26.00
CA ASP A 135 -2.56 -10.04 -26.91
C ASP A 135 -1.07 -10.13 -26.54
N GLY A 136 -0.70 -10.93 -25.54
CA GLY A 136 0.67 -11.08 -25.05
C GLY A 136 1.17 -9.90 -24.19
N GLN A 137 0.27 -9.02 -23.74
CA GLN A 137 0.61 -7.88 -22.92
C GLN A 137 0.54 -8.23 -21.44
N MET A 138 1.54 -7.79 -20.67
CA MET A 138 1.56 -7.97 -19.22
C MET A 138 0.61 -6.96 -18.55
N ARG A 139 -0.33 -7.47 -17.79
CA ARG A 139 -1.26 -6.69 -16.98
C ARG A 139 -0.89 -6.80 -15.51
N HIS A 140 -0.79 -5.66 -14.85
CA HIS A 140 -0.48 -5.58 -13.43
C HIS A 140 -1.68 -5.01 -12.68
N TYR A 141 -2.12 -5.72 -11.65
CA TYR A 141 -3.17 -5.26 -10.76
C TYR A 141 -2.59 -5.00 -9.38
N SER A 142 -2.96 -3.86 -8.84
CA SER A 142 -2.66 -3.49 -7.46
C SER A 142 -3.94 -3.35 -6.66
N GLU A 143 -3.82 -3.50 -5.35
CA GLU A 143 -4.88 -3.29 -4.40
C GLU A 143 -4.50 -2.10 -3.51
N LEU A 144 -5.37 -1.09 -3.41
CA LEU A 144 -5.28 -0.06 -2.38
C LEU A 144 -6.07 -0.53 -1.16
N ILE A 145 -5.43 -0.54 -0.01
CA ILE A 145 -5.99 -0.93 1.28
C ILE A 145 -6.00 0.31 2.18
N ILE A 146 -7.15 0.68 2.68
CA ILE A 146 -7.35 1.83 3.57
C ILE A 146 -7.98 1.33 4.85
N PRO A 147 -7.26 1.31 5.98
CA PRO A 147 -7.85 1.03 7.28
C PRO A 147 -8.82 2.13 7.69
N VAL A 148 -10.04 1.72 8.07
CA VAL A 148 -11.13 2.65 8.37
C VAL A 148 -11.88 2.26 9.64
N MET A 149 -12.58 3.25 10.18
CA MET A 149 -13.57 3.09 11.24
C MET A 149 -14.92 3.60 10.74
N ALA A 150 -15.97 2.84 11.00
CA ALA A 150 -17.35 3.32 10.86
C ALA A 150 -17.71 4.28 12.00
N PRO A 151 -18.69 5.15 11.80
CA PRO A 151 -19.16 6.06 12.83
C PRO A 151 -19.74 5.35 14.06
#